data_7364fe221c36bebd616a27225b1a61f6
#
_entry.id   7364fe221c36bebd616a27225b1a61f6
#
_cell.length_a   1.000
_cell.length_b   1.000
_cell.length_c   1.000
_cell.angle_alpha   90.00
_cell.angle_beta   90.00
_cell.angle_gamma   90.00
#
_symmetry.space_group_name_H-M   'P 1'
#
loop_
_entity.id
_entity.type
_entity.pdbx_description
1 polymer ?
#
loop_
_entity_poly.entity_id
_entity_poly.type
_entity_poly.pdbx_seq_one_letter_code
_entity_poly.pdbx_strand_id
1 'polypeptide(L)'
;LAILCSHNFSVPFNQPIEYAKKVGELTNMLGNGHILVQRYGDILDGKRTWPKELNFSNVRPTLPDAVAGDITAAMPYRTMTNINFIKAVDMVVPGFASRETLLYSPELKFYSNRIKMDEHFNTNVKGLHCLGDSSGWTRGLMMASVMGVLMGRELLK
;
A
#
# COMPACT_ATOMS: atom_id res chain seq x y z
N LEU A 1 -6.88 9.27 4.08
CA LEU A 1 -7.22 7.95 4.58
C LEU A 1 -6.62 6.88 3.68
N ALA A 2 -6.06 5.81 4.25
CA ALA A 2 -5.59 4.66 3.50
C ALA A 2 -6.58 3.49 3.64
N ILE A 3 -6.93 2.87 2.51
CA ILE A 3 -7.71 1.63 2.47
C ILE A 3 -6.73 0.50 2.23
N LEU A 4 -6.65 -0.43 3.18
CA LEU A 4 -5.73 -1.56 3.12
C LEU A 4 -6.45 -2.82 2.69
N CYS A 5 -5.85 -3.55 1.77
CA CYS A 5 -6.30 -4.87 1.36
C CYS A 5 -5.13 -5.84 1.47
N SER A 6 -5.26 -6.83 2.35
CA SER A 6 -4.27 -7.91 2.49
C SER A 6 -4.56 -9.06 1.52
N HIS A 7 -3.51 -9.81 1.19
CA HIS A 7 -3.64 -10.99 0.36
C HIS A 7 -2.72 -12.09 0.83
N ASN A 8 -3.28 -13.28 0.97
CA ASN A 8 -2.52 -14.49 1.24
C ASN A 8 -2.38 -15.30 -0.05
N PHE A 9 -1.19 -15.72 -0.33
CA PHE A 9 -0.89 -16.57 -1.47
C PHE A 9 -0.68 -18.01 -1.00
N SER A 10 -1.04 -18.96 -1.85
CA SER A 10 -0.88 -20.38 -1.61
C SER A 10 -0.32 -21.07 -2.85
N VAL A 11 0.13 -22.30 -2.69
CA VAL A 11 0.56 -23.13 -3.82
C VAL A 11 -0.52 -23.12 -4.92
N PRO A 12 -0.14 -22.97 -6.19
CA PRO A 12 1.22 -23.04 -6.74
C PRO A 12 2.01 -21.74 -6.68
N PHE A 13 1.37 -20.59 -6.38
CA PHE A 13 2.04 -19.29 -6.33
C PHE A 13 2.21 -18.81 -4.90
N ASN A 14 3.46 -18.68 -4.47
CA ASN A 14 3.83 -18.29 -3.11
C ASN A 14 4.91 -17.20 -3.06
N GLN A 15 4.93 -16.32 -4.05
CA GLN A 15 5.91 -15.23 -4.16
C GLN A 15 5.24 -13.85 -4.04
N PRO A 16 4.73 -13.48 -2.85
CA PRO A 16 3.96 -12.26 -2.66
C PRO A 16 4.75 -10.98 -2.99
N ILE A 17 6.05 -10.97 -2.76
CA ILE A 17 6.91 -9.82 -3.08
C ILE A 17 6.99 -9.63 -4.60
N GLU A 18 7.19 -10.69 -5.36
CA GLU A 18 7.24 -10.60 -6.83
C GLU A 18 5.90 -10.15 -7.41
N TYR A 19 4.79 -10.61 -6.83
CA TYR A 19 3.47 -10.10 -7.20
C TYR A 19 3.35 -8.60 -6.94
N ALA A 20 3.74 -8.13 -5.75
CA ALA A 20 3.66 -6.72 -5.41
C ALA A 20 4.58 -5.86 -6.29
N LYS A 21 5.79 -6.34 -6.61
CA LYS A 21 6.68 -5.66 -7.57
C LYS A 21 6.00 -5.52 -8.94
N LYS A 22 5.36 -6.56 -9.46
CA LYS A 22 4.65 -6.50 -10.74
C LYS A 22 3.49 -5.50 -10.73
N VAL A 23 2.74 -5.42 -9.63
CA VAL A 23 1.71 -4.39 -9.47
C VAL A 23 2.32 -2.99 -9.48
N GLY A 24 3.46 -2.79 -8.80
CA GLY A 24 4.19 -1.53 -8.79
C GLY A 24 4.73 -1.14 -10.17
N GLU A 25 5.37 -2.07 -10.88
CA GLU A 25 5.87 -1.87 -12.23
C GLU A 25 4.74 -1.46 -13.19
N LEU A 26 3.61 -2.17 -13.13
CA LEU A 26 2.45 -1.87 -13.96
C LEU A 26 1.85 -0.50 -13.62
N THR A 27 1.74 -0.17 -12.34
CA THR A 27 1.26 1.14 -11.89
C THR A 27 2.19 2.27 -12.38
N ASN A 28 3.50 2.10 -12.23
CA ASN A 28 4.49 3.07 -12.70
C ASN A 28 4.45 3.24 -14.22
N MET A 29 4.25 2.15 -14.95
CA MET A 29 4.11 2.21 -16.41
C MET A 29 2.86 3.01 -16.81
N LEU A 30 1.70 2.76 -16.17
CA LEU A 30 0.45 3.46 -16.44
C LEU A 30 0.52 4.95 -16.06
N GLY A 31 1.25 5.28 -15.01
CA GLY A 31 1.44 6.64 -14.52
C GLY A 31 2.66 7.36 -15.08
N ASN A 32 3.44 6.71 -15.96
CA ASN A 32 4.73 7.24 -16.43
C ASN A 32 5.65 7.67 -15.27
N GLY A 33 5.71 6.86 -14.21
CA GLY A 33 6.48 7.13 -12.99
C GLY A 33 5.79 8.02 -11.96
N HIS A 34 4.59 8.55 -12.26
CA HIS A 34 3.79 9.34 -11.34
C HIS A 34 2.72 8.50 -10.63
N ILE A 35 2.21 9.04 -9.53
CA ILE A 35 1.08 8.45 -8.82
C ILE A 35 -0.18 8.64 -9.66
N LEU A 36 -0.93 7.55 -9.87
CA LEU A 36 -2.22 7.62 -10.53
C LEU A 36 -3.29 8.17 -9.58
N VAL A 37 -4.22 8.94 -10.11
CA VAL A 37 -5.44 9.34 -9.42
C VAL A 37 -6.65 9.01 -10.29
N GLN A 38 -7.69 8.46 -9.66
CA GLN A 38 -8.93 8.10 -10.34
C GLN A 38 -10.12 8.47 -9.47
N ARG A 39 -11.17 9.03 -10.07
CA ARG A 39 -12.44 9.30 -9.38
C ARG A 39 -13.17 7.99 -9.11
N TYR A 40 -13.74 7.89 -7.93
CA TYR A 40 -14.54 6.72 -7.55
C TYR A 40 -15.71 6.49 -8.51
N GLY A 41 -16.38 7.55 -8.97
CA GLY A 41 -17.43 7.46 -9.97
C GLY A 41 -16.98 6.85 -11.29
N ASP A 42 -15.77 7.16 -11.74
CA ASP A 42 -15.21 6.60 -12.97
C ASP A 42 -14.87 5.11 -12.82
N ILE A 43 -14.40 4.72 -11.63
CA ILE A 43 -14.21 3.30 -11.29
C ILE A 43 -15.53 2.54 -11.39
N LEU A 44 -16.61 3.08 -10.83
CA LEU A 44 -17.93 2.46 -10.89
C LEU A 44 -18.46 2.32 -12.32
N ASP A 45 -18.11 3.27 -13.18
CA ASP A 45 -18.49 3.27 -14.60
C ASP A 45 -17.54 2.44 -15.47
N GLY A 46 -16.50 1.85 -14.90
CA GLY A 46 -15.52 1.03 -15.63
C GLY A 46 -14.66 1.82 -16.62
N LYS A 47 -14.37 3.09 -16.32
CA LYS A 47 -13.61 3.98 -17.20
C LYS A 47 -12.47 4.67 -16.46
N ARG A 48 -11.45 5.09 -17.21
CA ARG A 48 -10.37 5.92 -16.68
C ARG A 48 -10.86 7.32 -16.34
N THR A 49 -10.20 8.00 -15.41
CA THR A 49 -10.37 9.43 -15.19
C THR A 49 -9.50 10.23 -16.17
N TRP A 50 -10.03 11.29 -16.74
CA TRP A 50 -9.30 12.22 -17.58
C TRP A 50 -8.90 13.47 -16.79
N PRO A 51 -7.80 14.16 -17.15
CA PRO A 51 -7.36 15.36 -16.40
C PRO A 51 -8.44 16.42 -16.24
N LYS A 52 -9.28 16.63 -17.25
CA LYS A 52 -10.40 17.57 -17.24
C LYS A 52 -11.53 17.24 -16.25
N GLU A 53 -11.56 15.97 -15.78
CA GLU A 53 -12.58 15.47 -14.85
C GLU A 53 -12.13 15.58 -13.40
N LEU A 54 -10.84 15.88 -13.17
CA LEU A 54 -10.31 16.11 -11.83
C LEU A 54 -10.70 17.49 -11.34
N ASN A 55 -11.45 17.52 -10.26
CA ASN A 55 -11.79 18.75 -9.56
C ASN A 55 -11.28 18.67 -8.13
N PHE A 56 -10.26 19.45 -7.82
CA PHE A 56 -9.71 19.56 -6.47
C PHE A 56 -10.40 20.65 -5.64
N SER A 57 -11.39 21.35 -6.23
CA SER A 57 -12.08 22.47 -5.60
C SER A 57 -11.07 23.48 -5.03
N ASN A 58 -11.30 23.96 -3.79
CA ASN A 58 -10.39 24.86 -3.06
C ASN A 58 -9.37 24.08 -2.18
N VAL A 59 -9.40 22.78 -2.20
CA VAL A 59 -8.51 21.93 -1.42
C VAL A 59 -7.29 21.57 -2.25
N ARG A 60 -6.11 21.92 -1.76
CA ARG A 60 -4.87 21.50 -2.41
C ARG A 60 -4.72 19.98 -2.27
N PRO A 61 -4.51 19.24 -3.37
CA PRO A 61 -4.30 17.80 -3.29
C PRO A 61 -3.03 17.50 -2.49
N THR A 62 -3.09 16.43 -1.68
CA THR A 62 -1.94 15.98 -0.89
C THR A 62 -0.83 15.38 -1.75
N LEU A 63 -1.16 14.97 -2.97
CA LEU A 63 -0.24 14.41 -3.95
C LEU A 63 -0.34 15.22 -5.25
N PRO A 64 0.31 16.41 -5.31
CA PRO A 64 0.13 17.35 -6.42
C PRO A 64 0.65 16.85 -7.77
N ASP A 65 1.60 15.89 -7.75
CA ASP A 65 2.18 15.32 -8.98
C ASP A 65 1.43 14.08 -9.48
N ALA A 66 0.27 13.78 -8.88
CA ALA A 66 -0.56 12.67 -9.34
C ALA A 66 -1.17 12.97 -10.71
N VAL A 67 -1.19 11.95 -11.57
CA VAL A 67 -1.76 12.04 -12.91
C VAL A 67 -3.05 11.26 -13.02
N ALA A 68 -4.00 11.81 -13.76
CA ALA A 68 -5.28 11.15 -14.02
C ALA A 68 -5.08 9.86 -14.80
N GLY A 69 -5.72 8.78 -14.36
CA GLY A 69 -5.54 7.49 -15.02
C GLY A 69 -6.56 6.44 -14.63
N ASP A 70 -6.16 5.20 -14.75
CA ASP A 70 -6.94 4.00 -14.44
C ASP A 70 -6.17 3.12 -13.45
N ILE A 71 -6.52 3.23 -12.17
CA ILE A 71 -5.96 2.39 -11.10
C ILE A 71 -6.41 0.93 -11.27
N THR A 72 -7.59 0.72 -11.82
CA THR A 72 -8.19 -0.62 -11.94
C THR A 72 -7.41 -1.50 -12.90
N ALA A 73 -6.73 -0.91 -13.88
CA ALA A 73 -5.89 -1.65 -14.82
C ALA A 73 -4.68 -2.32 -14.14
N ALA A 74 -4.19 -1.75 -13.01
CA ALA A 74 -3.10 -2.35 -12.24
C ALA A 74 -3.58 -3.35 -11.17
N MET A 75 -4.84 -3.28 -10.74
CA MET A 75 -5.36 -4.07 -9.61
C MET A 75 -6.82 -4.53 -9.81
N PRO A 76 -7.15 -5.22 -10.90
CA PRO A 76 -8.54 -5.50 -11.25
C PRO A 76 -9.31 -6.26 -10.17
N TYR A 77 -8.71 -7.27 -9.57
CA TYR A 77 -9.35 -8.07 -8.52
C TYR A 77 -9.50 -7.30 -7.19
N ARG A 78 -8.47 -6.55 -6.80
CA ARG A 78 -8.46 -5.77 -5.55
C ARG A 78 -9.40 -4.61 -5.58
N THR A 79 -9.62 -4.05 -6.75
CA THR A 79 -10.55 -2.95 -6.95
C THR A 79 -11.95 -3.31 -6.48
N MET A 80 -12.44 -4.50 -6.74
CA MET A 80 -13.76 -4.95 -6.26
C MET A 80 -13.86 -4.97 -4.74
N THR A 81 -12.82 -5.45 -4.05
CA THR A 81 -12.77 -5.44 -2.58
C THR A 81 -12.81 -4.01 -2.03
N ASN A 82 -12.04 -3.11 -2.63
CA ASN A 82 -11.99 -1.71 -2.22
C ASN A 82 -13.33 -1.00 -2.50
N ILE A 83 -13.98 -1.27 -3.63
CA ILE A 83 -15.31 -0.73 -3.96
C ILE A 83 -16.34 -1.18 -2.91
N ASN A 84 -16.36 -2.45 -2.55
CA ASN A 84 -17.29 -2.98 -1.56
C ASN A 84 -17.02 -2.39 -0.16
N PHE A 85 -15.76 -2.20 0.20
CA PHE A 85 -15.38 -1.56 1.45
C PHE A 85 -15.84 -0.09 1.48
N ILE A 86 -15.61 0.68 0.42
CA ILE A 86 -16.03 2.08 0.32
C ILE A 86 -17.56 2.20 0.47
N LYS A 87 -18.32 1.33 -0.18
CA LYS A 87 -19.78 1.28 -0.03
C LYS A 87 -20.21 0.95 1.41
N ALA A 88 -19.53 0.01 2.06
CA ALA A 88 -19.84 -0.35 3.45
C ALA A 88 -19.54 0.81 4.42
N VAL A 89 -18.44 1.52 4.21
CA VAL A 89 -18.10 2.70 5.03
C VAL A 89 -19.09 3.82 4.84
N ASP A 90 -19.62 4.01 3.64
CA ASP A 90 -20.62 5.05 3.35
C ASP A 90 -21.91 4.91 4.19
N MET A 91 -22.24 3.68 4.59
CA MET A 91 -23.38 3.43 5.49
C MET A 91 -23.17 4.00 6.90
N VAL A 92 -21.90 4.16 7.31
CA VAL A 92 -21.53 4.69 8.64
C VAL A 92 -21.11 6.16 8.53
N VAL A 93 -20.47 6.52 7.44
CA VAL A 93 -19.97 7.88 7.15
C VAL A 93 -20.57 8.34 5.81
N PRO A 94 -21.78 8.88 5.80
CA PRO A 94 -22.44 9.31 4.57
C PRO A 94 -21.59 10.29 3.74
N GLY A 95 -21.50 10.05 2.45
CA GLY A 95 -20.68 10.83 1.52
C GLY A 95 -19.28 10.24 1.30
N PHE A 96 -18.89 9.20 2.01
CA PHE A 96 -17.60 8.53 1.79
C PHE A 96 -17.49 7.92 0.39
N ALA A 97 -18.59 7.36 -0.12
CA ALA A 97 -18.72 6.82 -1.47
C ALA A 97 -19.18 7.86 -2.52
N SER A 98 -18.92 9.15 -2.28
CA SER A 98 -19.19 10.17 -3.29
C SER A 98 -18.48 9.82 -4.60
N ARG A 99 -19.17 10.05 -5.73
CA ARG A 99 -18.58 9.84 -7.06
C ARG A 99 -17.35 10.72 -7.31
N GLU A 100 -17.23 11.84 -6.60
CA GLU A 100 -16.12 12.78 -6.69
C GLU A 100 -14.92 12.39 -5.77
N THR A 101 -15.08 11.37 -4.92
CA THR A 101 -13.97 10.88 -4.09
C THR A 101 -12.81 10.45 -4.97
N LEU A 102 -11.61 10.98 -4.66
CA LEU A 102 -10.39 10.68 -5.38
C LEU A 102 -9.65 9.52 -4.72
N LEU A 103 -9.33 8.52 -5.52
CA LEU A 103 -8.50 7.39 -5.12
C LEU A 103 -7.14 7.53 -5.80
N TYR A 104 -6.09 7.39 -5.00
CA TYR A 104 -4.72 7.43 -5.47
C TYR A 104 -4.19 6.01 -5.64
N SER A 105 -3.22 5.83 -6.53
CA SER A 105 -2.63 4.54 -6.87
C SER A 105 -2.10 3.79 -5.65
N PRO A 106 -2.01 2.46 -5.75
CA PRO A 106 -1.71 1.64 -4.58
C PRO A 106 -0.37 2.03 -3.94
N GLU A 107 -0.39 2.16 -2.63
CA GLU A 107 0.80 2.10 -1.80
C GLU A 107 1.10 0.64 -1.49
N LEU A 108 2.26 0.15 -1.89
CA LEU A 108 2.65 -1.23 -1.66
C LEU A 108 3.30 -1.40 -0.30
N LYS A 109 2.84 -2.39 0.47
CA LYS A 109 3.40 -2.77 1.77
C LYS A 109 4.00 -4.17 1.68
N PHE A 110 5.32 -4.28 1.82
CA PHE A 110 6.05 -5.54 1.75
C PHE A 110 6.20 -6.18 3.13
N TYR A 111 5.10 -6.71 3.67
CA TYR A 111 5.05 -7.30 5.02
C TYR A 111 5.04 -8.84 5.02
N SER A 112 5.41 -9.46 3.91
CA SER A 112 5.34 -10.91 3.75
C SER A 112 6.56 -11.66 4.28
N ASN A 113 7.68 -10.98 4.47
CA ASN A 113 8.89 -11.59 5.01
C ASN A 113 8.95 -11.40 6.53
N ARG A 114 9.39 -12.46 7.20
CA ARG A 114 9.75 -12.42 8.62
C ARG A 114 11.08 -13.11 8.78
N ILE A 115 12.09 -12.33 9.15
CA ILE A 115 13.46 -12.84 9.33
C ILE A 115 13.51 -13.70 10.58
N LYS A 116 14.08 -14.90 10.47
CA LYS A 116 14.35 -15.77 11.61
C LYS A 116 15.50 -15.16 12.42
N MET A 117 15.23 -14.91 13.70
CA MET A 117 16.22 -14.38 14.66
C MET A 117 16.01 -15.05 16.00
N ASP A 118 17.07 -15.12 16.79
CA ASP A 118 17.03 -15.50 18.20
C ASP A 118 16.64 -14.31 19.10
N GLU A 119 16.63 -14.53 20.41
CA GLU A 119 16.29 -13.51 21.42
C GLU A 119 17.32 -12.38 21.52
N HIS A 120 18.52 -12.56 20.94
CA HIS A 120 19.60 -11.58 20.86
C HIS A 120 19.67 -10.90 19.48
N PHE A 121 18.63 -11.03 18.66
CA PHE A 121 18.53 -10.49 17.29
C PHE A 121 19.55 -11.06 16.29
N ASN A 122 20.18 -12.20 16.59
CA ASN A 122 21.07 -12.86 15.65
C ASN A 122 20.27 -13.60 14.59
N THR A 123 20.66 -13.43 13.34
CA THR A 123 20.15 -14.25 12.22
C THR A 123 20.98 -15.52 12.08
N ASN A 124 20.64 -16.36 11.12
CA ASN A 124 21.45 -17.53 10.74
C ASN A 124 22.77 -17.16 10.03
N VAL A 125 23.00 -15.88 9.76
CA VAL A 125 24.26 -15.37 9.18
C VAL A 125 25.01 -14.61 10.27
N LYS A 126 26.21 -15.09 10.60
CA LYS A 126 27.03 -14.50 11.65
C LYS A 126 27.30 -13.02 11.42
N GLY A 127 27.00 -12.19 12.41
CA GLY A 127 27.21 -10.75 12.38
C GLY A 127 26.16 -9.98 11.58
N LEU A 128 25.11 -10.65 11.09
CA LEU A 128 23.98 -10.01 10.41
C LEU A 128 22.78 -9.96 11.35
N HIS A 129 22.29 -8.74 11.59
CA HIS A 129 21.09 -8.46 12.36
C HIS A 129 20.08 -7.72 11.46
N CYS A 130 18.79 -7.89 11.72
CA CYS A 130 17.74 -7.23 10.95
C CYS A 130 16.72 -6.61 11.89
N LEU A 131 16.56 -5.29 11.84
CA LEU A 131 15.73 -4.52 12.77
C LEU A 131 14.62 -3.78 12.06
N GLY A 132 13.62 -3.37 12.84
CA GLY A 132 12.50 -2.56 12.35
C GLY A 132 11.55 -3.31 11.42
N ASP A 133 10.78 -2.57 10.65
CA ASP A 133 9.72 -3.11 9.80
C ASP A 133 10.22 -4.04 8.70
N SER A 134 11.45 -3.82 8.19
CA SER A 134 12.09 -4.70 7.21
C SER A 134 12.41 -6.10 7.74
N SER A 135 12.53 -6.26 9.06
CA SER A 135 12.67 -7.58 9.68
C SER A 135 11.38 -8.41 9.64
N GLY A 136 10.22 -7.75 9.41
CA GLY A 136 8.90 -8.35 9.48
C GLY A 136 8.36 -8.55 10.90
N TRP A 137 9.08 -8.10 11.94
CA TRP A 137 8.68 -8.27 13.35
C TRP A 137 7.93 -7.08 13.92
N THR A 138 8.16 -5.90 13.38
CA THR A 138 7.49 -4.68 13.84
C THR A 138 6.58 -4.10 12.78
N ARG A 139 5.68 -3.23 13.21
CA ARG A 139 4.80 -2.42 12.37
C ARG A 139 4.75 -1.02 12.97
N GLY A 140 5.33 -0.06 12.24
CA GLY A 140 5.30 1.33 12.63
C GLY A 140 6.47 1.78 13.49
N LEU A 141 6.65 3.10 13.55
CA LEU A 141 7.83 3.78 14.04
C LEU A 141 8.19 3.44 15.49
N MET A 142 7.20 3.39 16.39
CA MET A 142 7.44 3.15 17.81
C MET A 142 8.09 1.79 18.04
N MET A 143 7.51 0.72 17.51
CA MET A 143 8.02 -0.63 17.70
C MET A 143 9.37 -0.85 17.02
N ALA A 144 9.58 -0.23 15.85
CA ALA A 144 10.86 -0.23 15.18
C ALA A 144 11.95 0.46 16.03
N SER A 145 11.60 1.59 16.66
CA SER A 145 12.53 2.31 17.55
C SER A 145 12.84 1.51 18.82
N VAL A 146 11.84 0.87 19.43
CA VAL A 146 12.05 -0.03 20.59
C VAL A 146 13.01 -1.15 20.24
N MET A 147 12.83 -1.78 19.08
CA MET A 147 13.71 -2.85 18.61
C MET A 147 15.15 -2.36 18.44
N GLY A 148 15.34 -1.14 17.90
CA GLY A 148 16.65 -0.51 17.79
C GLY A 148 17.33 -0.26 19.15
N VAL A 149 16.58 0.23 20.14
CA VAL A 149 17.09 0.45 21.50
C VAL A 149 17.47 -0.87 22.17
N LEU A 150 16.64 -1.91 22.03
CA LEU A 150 16.95 -3.24 22.58
C LEU A 150 18.21 -3.83 21.97
N MET A 151 18.37 -3.72 20.65
CA MET A 151 19.58 -4.17 19.98
C MET A 151 20.82 -3.38 20.42
N GLY A 152 20.71 -2.05 20.57
CA GLY A 152 21.82 -1.24 21.09
C GLY A 152 22.27 -1.67 22.48
N ARG A 153 21.32 -2.02 23.36
CA ARG A 153 21.64 -2.56 24.70
C ARG A 153 22.28 -3.96 24.62
N GLU A 154 21.87 -4.78 23.68
CA GLU A 154 22.43 -6.11 23.48
C GLU A 154 23.90 -6.04 23.03
N LEU A 155 24.22 -5.11 22.14
CA LEU A 155 25.58 -4.91 21.64
C LEU A 155 26.55 -4.32 22.68
N LEU A 156 26.03 -3.74 23.77
CA LEU A 156 26.83 -3.17 24.85
C LEU A 156 27.13 -4.19 25.99
N LYS A 157 26.61 -5.39 25.90
CA LYS A 157 26.93 -6.50 26.83
C LYS A 157 28.22 -7.19 26.44
#